data_cbc61f6d21766168c1265e299ff060d9
#
_entry.id   cbc61f6d21766168c1265e299ff060d9
#
_cell.length_a   1.000
_cell.length_b   1.000
_cell.length_c   1.000
_cell.angle_alpha   90.00
_cell.angle_beta   90.00
_cell.angle_gamma   90.00
#
_symmetry.space_group_name_H-M   'P 1'
#
loop_
_entity.id
_entity.type
_entity.pdbx_description
1 polymer ?
#
loop_
_entity_poly.entity_id
_entity_poly.type
_entity_poly.pdbx_seq_one_letter_code
_entity_poly.pdbx_strand_id
1 'polypeptide(L)'
;MFLLNIEPPAPHIPPADSIKQITQAFIHQVQTEPEVVLRGWLDGAIDFAIKVVLALVLYFIGAWVIRRVKRMLERIFERRQTERTLASFVSSFTSISLTIILILVLIGTLGLDTTSVAALLTAGGMAIGMALSGTVQNFAGGIMLLIFRPFKAGDF
;
A
#
# COMPACT_ATOMS: atom_id res chain seq x y z
N MET A 1 43.21 -8.14 6.89
CA MET A 1 42.57 -8.34 5.57
C MET A 1 41.78 -9.65 5.65
N PHE A 2 40.61 -9.59 6.26
CA PHE A 2 39.69 -10.71 6.42
C PHE A 2 38.57 -10.50 5.40
N LEU A 3 38.69 -11.09 4.24
CA LEU A 3 37.57 -11.24 3.31
C LEU A 3 36.69 -12.36 3.84
N LEU A 4 35.61 -11.99 4.51
CA LEU A 4 34.51 -12.89 4.84
C LEU A 4 33.92 -13.38 3.50
N ASN A 5 34.25 -14.62 3.15
CA ASN A 5 33.62 -15.36 2.06
C ASN A 5 32.20 -15.71 2.54
N ILE A 6 31.24 -14.78 2.36
CA ILE A 6 29.82 -15.05 2.57
C ILE A 6 29.34 -15.75 1.30
N GLU A 7 29.53 -17.05 1.27
CA GLU A 7 28.91 -17.92 0.29
C GLU A 7 27.38 -17.83 0.53
N PRO A 8 26.58 -17.40 -0.46
CA PRO A 8 25.12 -17.35 -0.26
C PRO A 8 24.63 -18.78 0.05
N PRO A 9 23.72 -18.96 1.02
CA PRO A 9 23.19 -20.27 1.32
C PRO A 9 22.60 -20.86 0.03
N ALA A 10 23.09 -22.04 -0.33
CA ALA A 10 22.60 -22.77 -1.49
C ALA A 10 21.07 -22.92 -1.39
N PRO A 11 20.31 -22.75 -2.48
CA PRO A 11 18.87 -22.93 -2.46
C PRO A 11 18.57 -24.34 -1.93
N HIS A 12 17.82 -24.39 -0.83
CA HIS A 12 17.48 -25.64 -0.16
C HIS A 12 16.47 -26.40 -1.03
N ILE A 13 16.99 -27.06 -2.08
CA ILE A 13 16.20 -27.96 -2.92
C ILE A 13 16.01 -29.24 -2.09
N PRO A 14 14.79 -29.59 -1.70
CA PRO A 14 14.54 -30.83 -0.97
C PRO A 14 15.05 -32.00 -1.80
N PRO A 15 15.69 -33.02 -1.19
CA PRO A 15 16.22 -34.18 -1.92
C PRO A 15 15.10 -34.85 -2.71
N ALA A 16 15.42 -35.36 -3.88
CA ALA A 16 14.45 -35.97 -4.81
C ALA A 16 13.58 -37.06 -4.17
N ASP A 17 14.10 -37.71 -3.14
CA ASP A 17 13.37 -38.71 -2.37
C ASP A 17 12.28 -38.10 -1.49
N SER A 18 12.48 -36.89 -0.97
CA SER A 18 11.44 -36.16 -0.23
C SER A 18 10.28 -35.76 -1.16
N ILE A 19 10.59 -35.36 -2.39
CA ILE A 19 9.56 -35.00 -3.38
C ILE A 19 8.73 -36.23 -3.73
N LYS A 20 9.37 -37.39 -3.93
CA LYS A 20 8.69 -38.66 -4.20
C LYS A 20 7.82 -39.10 -3.02
N GLN A 21 8.32 -38.97 -1.79
CA GLN A 21 7.55 -39.33 -0.59
C GLN A 21 6.32 -38.42 -0.43
N ILE A 22 6.46 -37.10 -0.63
CA ILE A 22 5.34 -36.13 -0.59
C ILE A 22 4.31 -36.49 -1.68
N THR A 23 4.77 -36.78 -2.89
CA THR A 23 3.89 -37.12 -4.00
C THR A 23 3.14 -38.42 -3.74
N GLN A 24 3.82 -39.44 -3.23
CA GLN A 24 3.19 -40.76 -2.91
C GLN A 24 2.24 -40.63 -1.74
N ALA A 25 2.58 -39.86 -0.69
CA ALA A 25 1.69 -39.58 0.43
C ALA A 25 0.42 -38.84 -0.04
N PHE A 26 0.57 -37.86 -0.93
CA PHE A 26 -0.56 -37.13 -1.52
C PHE A 26 -1.45 -38.06 -2.37
N ILE A 27 -0.88 -38.87 -3.23
CA ILE A 27 -1.63 -39.84 -4.05
C ILE A 27 -2.38 -40.84 -3.17
N HIS A 28 -1.71 -41.35 -2.13
CA HIS A 28 -2.32 -42.30 -1.19
C HIS A 28 -3.49 -41.61 -0.39
N GLN A 29 -3.32 -40.39 0.01
CA GLN A 29 -4.36 -39.62 0.72
C GLN A 29 -5.58 -39.33 -0.18
N VAL A 30 -5.35 -39.01 -1.46
CA VAL A 30 -6.42 -38.81 -2.44
C VAL A 30 -7.20 -40.09 -2.72
N GLN A 31 -6.52 -41.24 -2.70
CA GLN A 31 -7.13 -42.55 -2.97
C GLN A 31 -7.87 -43.13 -1.77
N THR A 32 -7.37 -42.89 -0.55
CA THR A 32 -7.92 -43.50 0.68
C THR A 32 -9.02 -42.65 1.32
N GLU A 33 -8.93 -41.34 1.21
CA GLU A 33 -9.86 -40.42 1.84
C GLU A 33 -10.22 -39.22 0.92
N PRO A 34 -10.97 -39.49 -0.17
CA PRO A 34 -11.34 -38.42 -1.12
C PRO A 34 -12.18 -37.32 -0.47
N GLU A 35 -12.91 -37.65 0.60
CA GLU A 35 -13.72 -36.66 1.33
C GLU A 35 -12.88 -35.62 2.06
N VAL A 36 -11.72 -35.98 2.59
CA VAL A 36 -10.82 -35.03 3.31
C VAL A 36 -10.22 -34.04 2.33
N VAL A 37 -9.83 -34.52 1.15
CA VAL A 37 -9.29 -33.66 0.08
C VAL A 37 -10.38 -32.73 -0.45
N LEU A 38 -11.58 -33.23 -0.69
CA LEU A 38 -12.72 -32.42 -1.13
C LEU A 38 -13.09 -31.36 -0.10
N ARG A 39 -13.13 -31.70 1.19
CA ARG A 39 -13.39 -30.72 2.26
C ARG A 39 -12.31 -29.64 2.32
N GLY A 40 -11.02 -30.01 2.21
CA GLY A 40 -9.93 -29.04 2.17
C GLY A 40 -10.05 -28.05 0.99
N TRP A 41 -10.50 -28.51 -0.18
CA TRP A 41 -10.76 -27.65 -1.33
C TRP A 41 -11.97 -26.76 -1.14
N LEU A 42 -13.03 -27.29 -0.52
CA LEU A 42 -14.24 -26.54 -0.20
C LEU A 42 -13.94 -25.46 0.84
N ASP A 43 -13.21 -25.78 1.90
CA ASP A 43 -12.82 -24.82 2.93
C ASP A 43 -11.93 -23.72 2.35
N GLY A 44 -10.98 -24.08 1.49
CA GLY A 44 -10.16 -23.10 0.77
C GLY A 44 -10.97 -22.22 -0.18
N ALA A 45 -11.94 -22.77 -0.88
CA ALA A 45 -12.83 -22.03 -1.77
C ALA A 45 -13.76 -21.08 -0.99
N ILE A 46 -14.26 -21.51 0.17
CA ILE A 46 -15.09 -20.68 1.05
C ILE A 46 -14.26 -19.53 1.62
N ASP A 47 -13.05 -19.80 2.13
CA ASP A 47 -12.14 -18.77 2.66
C ASP A 47 -11.79 -17.74 1.57
N PHE A 48 -11.47 -18.20 0.37
CA PHE A 48 -11.22 -17.32 -0.77
C PHE A 48 -12.47 -16.49 -1.14
N ALA A 49 -13.64 -17.11 -1.17
CA ALA A 49 -14.90 -16.40 -1.46
C ALA A 49 -15.18 -15.31 -0.41
N ILE A 50 -14.95 -15.60 0.87
CA ILE A 50 -15.10 -14.61 1.95
C ILE A 50 -14.13 -13.45 1.74
N LYS A 51 -12.87 -13.71 1.43
CA LYS A 51 -11.86 -12.66 1.14
C LYS A 51 -12.26 -11.80 -0.04
N VAL A 52 -12.79 -12.41 -1.11
CA VAL A 52 -13.27 -11.68 -2.29
C VAL A 52 -14.46 -10.79 -1.94
N VAL A 53 -15.45 -11.30 -1.20
CA VAL A 53 -16.60 -10.50 -0.75
C VAL A 53 -16.15 -9.33 0.11
N LEU A 54 -15.22 -9.57 1.04
CA LEU A 54 -14.67 -8.53 1.92
C LEU A 54 -13.89 -7.48 1.11
N ALA A 55 -13.10 -7.90 0.12
CA ALA A 55 -12.40 -7.00 -0.79
C ALA A 55 -13.38 -6.15 -1.62
N LEU A 56 -14.48 -6.72 -2.11
CA LEU A 56 -15.52 -5.97 -2.80
C LEU A 56 -16.18 -4.91 -1.91
N VAL A 57 -16.51 -5.26 -0.68
CA VAL A 57 -17.08 -4.31 0.29
C VAL A 57 -16.10 -3.17 0.54
N LEU A 58 -14.83 -3.49 0.81
CA LEU A 58 -13.77 -2.49 1.00
C LEU A 58 -13.57 -1.62 -0.25
N TYR A 59 -13.64 -2.19 -1.44
CA TYR A 59 -13.57 -1.45 -2.69
C TYR A 59 -14.71 -0.43 -2.82
N PHE A 60 -15.96 -0.84 -2.57
CA PHE A 60 -17.10 0.07 -2.65
C PHE A 60 -17.02 1.20 -1.63
N ILE A 61 -16.64 0.87 -0.38
CA ILE A 61 -16.44 1.86 0.69
C ILE A 61 -15.29 2.81 0.31
N GLY A 62 -14.15 2.29 -0.09
CA GLY A 62 -12.98 3.08 -0.48
C GLY A 62 -13.25 3.99 -1.68
N ALA A 63 -13.88 3.45 -2.73
CA ALA A 63 -14.27 4.23 -3.89
C ALA A 63 -15.31 5.32 -3.55
N TRP A 64 -16.20 5.06 -2.60
CA TRP A 64 -17.14 6.07 -2.11
C TRP A 64 -16.40 7.18 -1.34
N VAL A 65 -15.46 6.80 -0.46
CA VAL A 65 -14.62 7.76 0.29
C VAL A 65 -13.81 8.63 -0.66
N ILE A 66 -13.13 8.04 -1.65
CA ILE A 66 -12.32 8.77 -2.64
C ILE A 66 -13.20 9.78 -3.39
N ARG A 67 -14.36 9.36 -3.87
CA ARG A 67 -15.32 10.26 -4.53
C ARG A 67 -15.83 11.35 -3.60
N ARG A 68 -15.98 11.06 -2.31
CA ARG A 68 -16.42 12.04 -1.33
C ARG A 68 -15.33 13.09 -1.06
N VAL A 69 -14.09 12.64 -0.88
CA VAL A 69 -12.92 13.53 -0.68
C VAL A 69 -12.71 14.42 -1.90
N LYS A 70 -12.72 13.84 -3.11
CA LYS A 70 -12.58 14.60 -4.36
C LYS A 70 -13.62 15.72 -4.47
N ARG A 71 -14.89 15.39 -4.28
CA ARG A 71 -15.99 16.38 -4.30
C ARG A 71 -15.86 17.47 -3.21
N MET A 72 -15.33 17.10 -2.04
CA MET A 72 -15.08 18.05 -0.97
C MET A 72 -13.96 19.03 -1.34
N LEU A 73 -12.88 18.54 -1.91
CA LEU A 73 -11.77 19.38 -2.39
C LEU A 73 -12.24 20.34 -3.49
N GLU A 74 -12.96 19.84 -4.49
CA GLU A 74 -13.51 20.67 -5.58
C GLU A 74 -14.38 21.80 -5.04
N ARG A 75 -15.28 21.53 -4.09
CA ARG A 75 -16.12 22.56 -3.44
C ARG A 75 -15.31 23.60 -2.66
N ILE A 76 -14.23 23.17 -1.99
CA ILE A 76 -13.36 24.09 -1.25
C ILE A 76 -12.64 25.03 -2.20
N PHE A 77 -12.11 24.49 -3.31
CA PHE A 77 -11.40 25.28 -4.31
C PHE A 77 -12.31 26.24 -5.06
N GLU A 78 -13.53 25.81 -5.41
CA GLU A 78 -14.54 26.69 -6.00
C GLU A 78 -14.90 27.86 -5.09
N ARG A 79 -15.12 27.61 -3.81
CA ARG A 79 -15.45 28.66 -2.83
C ARG A 79 -14.31 29.66 -2.61
N ARG A 80 -13.06 29.20 -2.74
CA ARG A 80 -11.88 30.03 -2.53
C ARG A 80 -11.36 30.67 -3.80
N GLN A 81 -12.03 30.49 -4.93
CA GLN A 81 -11.63 31.01 -6.26
C GLN A 81 -10.16 30.68 -6.57
N THR A 82 -9.71 29.50 -6.14
CA THR A 82 -8.35 29.03 -6.37
C THR A 82 -8.13 28.78 -7.86
N GLU A 83 -6.93 29.06 -8.36
CA GLU A 83 -6.59 28.79 -9.75
C GLU A 83 -6.92 27.38 -10.14
N ARG A 84 -7.57 27.23 -11.31
CA ARG A 84 -8.08 25.95 -11.81
C ARG A 84 -6.98 24.90 -11.95
N THR A 85 -5.77 25.31 -12.32
CA THR A 85 -4.59 24.45 -12.45
C THR A 85 -4.17 23.84 -11.12
N LEU A 86 -4.08 24.67 -10.08
CA LEU A 86 -3.71 24.22 -8.73
C LEU A 86 -4.78 23.32 -8.13
N ALA A 87 -6.05 23.68 -8.27
CA ALA A 87 -7.17 22.87 -7.81
C ALA A 87 -7.20 21.48 -8.46
N SER A 88 -6.98 21.42 -9.78
CA SER A 88 -6.92 20.18 -10.54
C SER A 88 -5.74 19.32 -10.11
N PHE A 89 -4.56 19.92 -9.94
CA PHE A 89 -3.36 19.21 -9.49
C PHE A 89 -3.57 18.56 -8.11
N VAL A 90 -4.01 19.33 -7.12
CA VAL A 90 -4.22 18.82 -5.75
C VAL A 90 -5.30 17.76 -5.71
N SER A 91 -6.41 17.93 -6.43
CA SER A 91 -7.49 16.96 -6.52
C SER A 91 -7.02 15.64 -7.17
N SER A 92 -6.26 15.74 -8.26
CA SER A 92 -5.71 14.57 -8.96
C SER A 92 -4.67 13.85 -8.09
N PHE A 93 -3.73 14.57 -7.49
CA PHE A 93 -2.71 14.01 -6.61
C PHE A 93 -3.34 13.27 -5.43
N THR A 94 -4.30 13.89 -4.75
CA THR A 94 -5.02 13.28 -3.62
C THR A 94 -5.79 12.03 -4.07
N SER A 95 -6.47 12.09 -5.21
CA SER A 95 -7.24 10.95 -5.74
C SER A 95 -6.33 9.77 -6.10
N ILE A 96 -5.20 10.03 -6.76
CA ILE A 96 -4.22 9.01 -7.11
C ILE A 96 -3.62 8.38 -5.85
N SER A 97 -3.20 9.19 -4.88
CA SER A 97 -2.62 8.69 -3.62
C SER A 97 -3.61 7.80 -2.85
N LEU A 98 -4.86 8.23 -2.72
CA LEU A 98 -5.90 7.43 -2.07
C LEU A 98 -6.23 6.15 -2.84
N THR A 99 -6.19 6.19 -4.18
CA THR A 99 -6.42 5.00 -5.01
C THR A 99 -5.30 3.98 -4.82
N ILE A 100 -4.03 4.42 -4.76
CA ILE A 100 -2.89 3.55 -4.50
C ILE A 100 -3.04 2.86 -3.13
N ILE A 101 -3.40 3.62 -2.09
CA ILE A 101 -3.65 3.07 -0.75
C ILE A 101 -4.79 2.06 -0.78
N LEU A 102 -5.89 2.36 -1.46
CA LEU A 102 -7.02 1.43 -1.61
C LEU A 102 -6.60 0.13 -2.27
N ILE A 103 -5.83 0.20 -3.36
CA ILE A 103 -5.33 -0.99 -4.07
C ILE A 103 -4.46 -1.84 -3.14
N LEU A 104 -3.57 -1.24 -2.35
CA LEU A 104 -2.74 -1.97 -1.38
C LEU A 104 -3.57 -2.70 -0.33
N VAL A 105 -4.59 -2.03 0.21
CA VAL A 105 -5.52 -2.64 1.17
C VAL A 105 -6.25 -3.83 0.54
N LEU A 106 -6.70 -3.70 -0.70
CA LEU A 106 -7.39 -4.78 -1.42
C LEU A 106 -6.47 -5.99 -1.66
N ILE A 107 -5.24 -5.75 -2.12
CA ILE A 107 -4.25 -6.81 -2.35
C ILE A 107 -3.95 -7.55 -1.04
N GLY A 108 -3.75 -6.80 0.05
CA GLY A 108 -3.53 -7.37 1.39
C GLY A 108 -4.71 -8.19 1.90
N THR A 109 -5.95 -7.74 1.63
CA THR A 109 -7.18 -8.46 2.01
C THR A 109 -7.30 -9.82 1.29
N LEU A 110 -6.82 -9.90 0.04
CA LEU A 110 -6.76 -11.15 -0.72
C LEU A 110 -5.67 -12.13 -0.23
N GLY A 111 -4.83 -11.69 0.72
CA GLY A 111 -3.76 -12.51 1.28
C GLY A 111 -2.47 -12.50 0.45
N LEU A 112 -2.34 -11.56 -0.49
CA LEU A 112 -1.11 -11.37 -1.27
C LEU A 112 -0.11 -10.52 -0.48
N ASP A 113 1.17 -10.84 -0.63
CA ASP A 113 2.23 -10.07 0.02
C ASP A 113 2.38 -8.68 -0.61
N THR A 114 2.10 -7.67 0.21
CA THR A 114 2.20 -6.25 -0.17
C THR A 114 3.52 -5.60 0.25
N THR A 115 4.40 -6.34 0.92
CA THR A 115 5.63 -5.80 1.52
C THR A 115 6.52 -5.11 0.50
N SER A 116 6.75 -5.74 -0.65
CA SER A 116 7.58 -5.18 -1.73
C SER A 116 6.99 -3.89 -2.30
N VAL A 117 5.68 -3.84 -2.49
CA VAL A 117 4.98 -2.65 -3.01
C VAL A 117 5.01 -1.53 -1.98
N ALA A 118 4.77 -1.86 -0.69
CA ALA A 118 4.88 -0.90 0.40
C ALA A 118 6.30 -0.33 0.52
N ALA A 119 7.34 -1.15 0.35
CA ALA A 119 8.73 -0.71 0.35
C ALA A 119 9.02 0.28 -0.80
N LEU A 120 8.54 0.00 -2.02
CA LEU A 120 8.68 0.91 -3.17
C LEU A 120 7.95 2.24 -2.93
N LEU A 121 6.74 2.21 -2.37
CA LEU A 121 5.99 3.43 -2.04
C LEU A 121 6.69 4.24 -0.94
N THR A 122 7.27 3.57 0.05
CA THR A 122 8.04 4.22 1.12
C THR A 122 9.28 4.91 0.54
N ALA A 123 10.03 4.23 -0.31
CA ALA A 123 11.20 4.80 -0.98
C ALA A 123 10.84 6.00 -1.87
N GLY A 124 9.76 5.87 -2.67
CA GLY A 124 9.23 6.95 -3.50
C GLY A 124 8.73 8.13 -2.67
N GLY A 125 8.01 7.88 -1.58
CA GLY A 125 7.55 8.88 -0.63
C GLY A 125 8.71 9.62 0.05
N MET A 126 9.75 8.89 0.44
CA MET A 126 10.97 9.47 0.99
C MET A 126 11.69 10.37 -0.01
N ALA A 127 11.81 9.94 -1.27
CA ALA A 127 12.40 10.75 -2.33
C ALA A 127 11.63 12.06 -2.56
N ILE A 128 10.30 11.99 -2.62
CA ILE A 128 9.43 13.19 -2.75
C ILE A 128 9.57 14.09 -1.50
N GLY A 129 9.57 13.48 -0.30
CA GLY A 129 9.74 14.20 0.96
C GLY A 129 11.05 14.97 1.02
N MET A 130 12.15 14.36 0.61
CA MET A 130 13.46 15.02 0.51
C MET A 130 13.47 16.15 -0.52
N ALA A 131 12.85 15.93 -1.69
CA ALA A 131 12.76 16.96 -2.73
C ALA A 131 11.95 18.20 -2.27
N LEU A 132 10.93 18.01 -1.45
CA LEU A 132 10.08 19.07 -0.92
C LEU A 132 10.58 19.66 0.41
N SER A 133 11.60 19.07 1.03
CA SER A 133 12.09 19.45 2.37
C SER A 133 12.40 20.94 2.51
N GLY A 134 13.10 21.52 1.54
CA GLY A 134 13.45 22.95 1.55
C GLY A 134 12.20 23.86 1.51
N THR A 135 11.20 23.50 0.70
CA THR A 135 9.95 24.25 0.60
C THR A 135 9.17 24.19 1.92
N VAL A 136 9.11 23.02 2.55
CA VAL A 136 8.44 22.83 3.84
C VAL A 136 9.16 23.60 4.95
N GLN A 137 10.50 23.60 4.96
CA GLN A 137 11.29 24.38 5.93
C GLN A 137 11.04 25.88 5.80
N ASN A 138 11.07 26.41 4.57
CA ASN A 138 10.78 27.81 4.33
C ASN A 138 9.35 28.19 4.74
N PHE A 139 8.39 27.33 4.44
CA PHE A 139 7.01 27.54 4.85
C PHE A 139 6.85 27.52 6.38
N ALA A 140 7.47 26.55 7.06
CA ALA A 140 7.47 26.48 8.52
C ALA A 140 8.14 27.71 9.15
N GLY A 141 9.26 28.17 8.59
CA GLY A 141 9.92 29.41 9.01
C GLY A 141 9.02 30.63 8.85
N GLY A 142 8.32 30.74 7.72
CA GLY A 142 7.34 31.81 7.49
C GLY A 142 6.19 31.80 8.50
N ILE A 143 5.64 30.62 8.83
CA ILE A 143 4.61 30.50 9.87
C ILE A 143 5.15 30.91 11.25
N MET A 144 6.35 30.49 11.60
CA MET A 144 7.00 30.88 12.86
C MET A 144 7.13 32.39 12.97
N LEU A 145 7.55 33.08 11.91
CA LEU A 145 7.63 34.54 11.87
C LEU A 145 6.25 35.20 12.05
N LEU A 146 5.19 34.63 11.47
CA LEU A 146 3.83 35.13 11.61
C LEU A 146 3.26 34.92 13.01
N ILE A 147 3.56 33.83 13.68
CA ILE A 147 3.05 33.48 15.02
C ILE A 147 3.81 34.26 16.09
N PHE A 148 5.13 34.21 16.08
CA PHE A 148 5.96 34.78 17.13
C PHE A 148 6.23 36.31 16.92
N ARG A 149 6.08 36.81 15.67
CA ARG A 149 6.31 38.21 15.31
C ARG A 149 7.56 38.83 15.96
N PRO A 150 8.75 38.17 15.84
CA PRO A 150 9.96 38.64 16.49
C PRO A 150 10.39 40.03 15.98
N PHE A 151 9.91 40.43 14.78
CA PHE A 151 10.16 41.71 14.15
C PHE A 151 8.82 42.35 13.75
N LYS A 152 8.69 43.68 14.00
CA LYS A 152 7.57 44.47 13.49
C LYS A 152 8.05 45.24 12.27
N ALA A 153 7.13 45.49 11.33
CA ALA A 153 7.41 46.39 10.22
C ALA A 153 7.74 47.79 10.76
N GLY A 154 8.97 48.24 10.59
CA GLY A 154 9.46 49.53 11.12
C GLY A 154 10.50 49.41 12.25
N ASP A 155 10.85 48.25 12.72
CA ASP A 155 11.99 48.04 13.62
C ASP A 155 13.28 48.06 12.81
N PHE A 156 13.88 49.27 12.67
CA PHE A 156 15.24 49.49 12.16
C PHE A 156 16.07 50.16 13.25
#